data_f78516fbcf9eb565fc11555ee35e9b16
#
_entry.id   f78516fbcf9eb565fc11555ee35e9b16
#
_cell.length_a   1.000
_cell.length_b   1.000
_cell.length_c   1.000
_cell.angle_alpha   90.00
_cell.angle_beta   90.00
_cell.angle_gamma   90.00
#
_symmetry.space_group_name_H-M   'P 1'
#
loop_
_entity.id
_entity.type
_entity.pdbx_description
1 polymer ?
#
loop_
_entity_poly.entity_id
_entity_poly.type
_entity_poly.pdbx_seq_one_letter_code
_entity_poly.pdbx_strand_id
1 'polypeptide(L)'
;ATLISERGIDILVDLKGHTMGARLGIVNLSDAPVKVTYLGFPGSVTGVDLDYAITDPIITPDSAKPFYAEKLCRLPESYQPNNWRTRPRPQPMERADAGLPEDAFVFASFNASYKITPSTLSLWVAVLAAVPDAVLWILCRSQQARRNLQAEMARRGIDPARPVFADHRPYPAHVSRLPLADLALDTRPWNGHTTTSDMLWAGLPVLATRGQTFASRVSASPLTAIGLPELIAESDDDFV
;
A
#
# COMPACT_ATOMS: atom_id res chain seq x y z
N ALA A 1 -8.80 29.22 8.13
CA ALA A 1 -8.01 29.71 9.28
C ALA A 1 -8.93 30.35 10.32
N THR A 2 -9.72 31.40 10.02
CA THR A 2 -10.57 32.13 10.98
C THR A 2 -11.42 31.21 11.86
N LEU A 3 -12.11 30.22 11.28
CA LEU A 3 -12.92 29.26 12.06
C LEU A 3 -12.07 28.42 13.04
N ILE A 4 -10.81 28.14 12.73
CA ILE A 4 -9.89 27.39 13.60
C ILE A 4 -9.58 28.21 14.83
N SER A 5 -9.25 29.50 14.65
CA SER A 5 -9.00 30.46 15.72
C SER A 5 -10.24 30.65 16.60
N GLU A 6 -11.41 30.92 15.98
CA GLU A 6 -12.68 31.11 16.69
C GLU A 6 -13.11 29.89 17.53
N ARG A 7 -12.69 28.68 17.11
CA ARG A 7 -12.97 27.43 17.82
C ARG A 7 -11.93 27.07 18.87
N GLY A 8 -10.84 27.84 18.99
CA GLY A 8 -9.75 27.58 19.94
C GLY A 8 -9.13 26.19 19.73
N ILE A 9 -8.82 25.83 18.49
CA ILE A 9 -8.23 24.52 18.18
C ILE A 9 -6.78 24.48 18.62
N ASP A 10 -6.45 23.60 19.55
CA ASP A 10 -5.09 23.42 20.10
C ASP A 10 -4.20 22.60 19.15
N ILE A 11 -4.75 21.59 18.50
CA ILE A 11 -4.00 20.71 17.59
C ILE A 11 -4.71 20.64 16.24
N LEU A 12 -4.05 21.13 15.19
CA LEU A 12 -4.51 21.03 13.81
C LEU A 12 -3.81 19.86 13.11
N VAL A 13 -4.58 18.90 12.62
CA VAL A 13 -4.04 17.75 11.88
C VAL A 13 -4.35 17.87 10.40
N ASP A 14 -3.33 17.98 9.56
CA ASP A 14 -3.46 17.86 8.12
C ASP A 14 -3.40 16.38 7.70
N LEU A 15 -4.46 15.91 7.07
CA LEU A 15 -4.59 14.52 6.61
C LEU A 15 -4.28 14.33 5.12
N LYS A 16 -3.76 15.35 4.45
CA LYS A 16 -3.55 15.29 3.00
C LYS A 16 -2.11 15.51 2.55
N GLY A 17 -1.38 16.41 3.18
CA GLY A 17 -0.07 16.81 2.69
C GLY A 17 -0.13 17.26 1.22
N HIS A 18 0.90 16.95 0.44
CA HIS A 18 1.00 17.29 -0.99
C HIS A 18 0.17 16.38 -1.92
N THR A 19 -1.01 15.95 -1.49
CA THR A 19 -1.92 15.19 -2.36
C THR A 19 -2.93 16.08 -3.07
N MET A 20 -3.52 15.55 -4.16
CA MET A 20 -4.49 16.29 -4.96
C MET A 20 -5.66 16.82 -4.12
N GLY A 21 -6.01 18.10 -4.29
CA GLY A 21 -7.06 18.78 -3.55
C GLY A 21 -6.69 19.16 -2.11
N ALA A 22 -5.40 19.11 -1.75
CA ALA A 22 -4.90 19.62 -0.48
C ALA A 22 -5.10 21.15 -0.39
N ARG A 23 -5.28 21.63 0.84
CA ARG A 23 -5.48 23.06 1.13
C ARG A 23 -4.47 23.53 2.18
N LEU A 24 -3.19 23.29 1.91
CA LEU A 24 -2.08 23.53 2.85
C LEU A 24 -1.95 24.99 3.30
N GLY A 25 -2.42 25.94 2.49
CA GLY A 25 -2.53 27.34 2.90
C GLY A 25 -3.39 27.58 4.17
N ILE A 26 -4.35 26.68 4.46
CA ILE A 26 -5.13 26.75 5.71
C ILE A 26 -4.22 26.47 6.90
N VAL A 27 -3.29 25.52 6.79
CA VAL A 27 -2.33 25.18 7.83
C VAL A 27 -1.39 26.35 8.10
N ASN A 28 -0.82 26.95 7.05
CA ASN A 28 0.08 28.11 7.16
C ASN A 28 -0.60 29.34 7.76
N LEU A 29 -1.89 29.53 7.48
CA LEU A 29 -2.68 30.66 7.99
C LEU A 29 -3.35 30.39 9.35
N SER A 30 -3.20 29.18 9.88
CA SER A 30 -3.76 28.81 11.20
C SER A 30 -2.83 29.25 12.31
N ASP A 31 -3.42 29.69 13.41
CA ASP A 31 -2.78 30.01 14.67
C ASP A 31 -2.85 28.89 15.73
N ALA A 32 -3.27 27.68 15.31
CA ALA A 32 -3.25 26.51 16.20
C ALA A 32 -1.85 26.30 16.78
N PRO A 33 -1.72 26.15 18.12
CA PRO A 33 -0.43 26.01 18.79
C PRO A 33 0.42 24.83 18.32
N VAL A 34 -0.23 23.74 17.88
CA VAL A 34 0.43 22.54 17.36
C VAL A 34 -0.16 22.16 16.02
N LYS A 35 0.68 21.99 15.01
CA LYS A 35 0.29 21.61 13.65
C LYS A 35 0.98 20.31 13.25
N VAL A 36 0.21 19.36 12.76
CA VAL A 36 0.68 17.98 12.55
C VAL A 36 0.28 17.50 11.16
N THR A 37 1.19 16.82 10.46
CA THR A 37 0.80 16.02 9.27
C THR A 37 0.65 14.56 9.63
N TYR A 38 -0.37 13.90 9.04
CA TYR A 38 -0.65 12.50 9.31
C TYR A 38 -1.28 11.80 8.11
N LEU A 39 -0.81 10.62 7.81
CA LEU A 39 -1.42 9.58 7.00
C LEU A 39 -1.43 9.81 5.48
N GLY A 40 -1.91 10.96 4.99
CA GLY A 40 -2.28 11.10 3.56
C GLY A 40 -1.12 11.24 2.60
N PHE A 41 0.00 11.84 3.01
CA PHE A 41 1.19 12.01 2.18
C PHE A 41 2.37 11.22 2.76
N PRO A 42 3.01 10.34 1.97
CA PRO A 42 4.07 9.46 2.45
C PRO A 42 5.46 10.13 2.43
N GLY A 43 5.64 11.17 3.23
CA GLY A 43 6.89 11.92 3.31
C GLY A 43 6.76 13.23 4.08
N SER A 44 7.82 14.02 4.12
CA SER A 44 7.81 15.38 4.69
C SER A 44 6.98 16.33 3.84
N VAL A 45 6.15 17.17 4.49
CA VAL A 45 5.31 18.19 3.83
C VAL A 45 6.03 19.52 3.84
N THR A 46 7.14 19.59 3.12
CA THR A 46 8.00 20.78 3.05
C THR A 46 7.25 22.02 2.54
N GLY A 47 7.61 23.19 3.03
CA GLY A 47 7.00 24.48 2.67
C GLY A 47 5.66 24.76 3.39
N VAL A 48 5.29 23.92 4.35
CA VAL A 48 4.12 24.08 5.20
C VAL A 48 4.59 24.20 6.66
N ASP A 49 3.95 25.08 7.41
CA ASP A 49 4.24 25.33 8.83
C ASP A 49 3.65 24.19 9.68
N LEU A 50 4.42 23.12 9.82
CA LEU A 50 4.09 21.90 10.56
C LEU A 50 5.15 21.59 11.60
N ASP A 51 4.72 21.27 12.83
CA ASP A 51 5.61 20.92 13.94
C ASP A 51 6.00 19.44 13.91
N TYR A 52 5.04 18.56 13.60
CA TYR A 52 5.20 17.11 13.71
C TYR A 52 4.65 16.37 12.49
N ALA A 53 5.33 15.26 12.18
CA ALA A 53 4.81 14.20 11.31
C ALA A 53 4.56 12.95 12.17
N ILE A 54 3.30 12.46 12.19
CA ILE A 54 2.96 11.20 12.85
C ILE A 54 3.36 10.03 11.93
N THR A 55 4.14 9.12 12.48
CA THR A 55 4.74 8.00 11.76
C THR A 55 5.00 6.83 12.73
N ASP A 56 5.86 5.87 12.36
CA ASP A 56 6.35 4.80 13.23
C ASP A 56 7.85 4.51 13.00
N PRO A 57 8.51 3.70 13.85
CA PRO A 57 9.95 3.42 13.74
C PRO A 57 10.34 2.68 12.46
N ILE A 58 9.45 1.89 11.86
CA ILE A 58 9.73 1.12 10.63
C ILE A 58 9.70 2.05 9.41
N ILE A 59 8.68 2.90 9.33
CA ILE A 59 8.50 3.85 8.22
C ILE A 59 9.60 4.92 8.23
N THR A 60 9.88 5.50 9.40
CA THR A 60 10.88 6.56 9.55
C THR A 60 11.91 6.18 10.62
N PRO A 61 12.89 5.32 10.30
CA PRO A 61 14.01 5.03 11.18
C PRO A 61 14.83 6.31 11.47
N ASP A 62 15.78 6.23 12.37
CA ASP A 62 16.59 7.40 12.74
C ASP A 62 17.35 8.01 11.55
N SER A 63 17.75 7.17 10.60
CA SER A 63 18.37 7.59 9.33
C SER A 63 17.46 8.45 8.46
N ALA A 64 16.15 8.44 8.67
CA ALA A 64 15.20 9.26 7.92
C ALA A 64 15.09 10.71 8.45
N LYS A 65 15.49 10.97 9.72
CA LYS A 65 15.37 12.30 10.35
C LYS A 65 15.90 13.47 9.49
N PRO A 66 17.08 13.36 8.83
CA PRO A 66 17.61 14.47 8.04
C PRO A 66 16.75 14.88 6.84
N PHE A 67 15.79 14.04 6.42
CA PHE A 67 14.92 14.28 5.27
C PHE A 67 13.55 14.84 5.66
N TYR A 68 13.32 15.14 6.94
CA TYR A 68 12.06 15.70 7.44
C TYR A 68 12.27 17.11 8.00
N ALA A 69 11.42 18.02 7.58
CA ALA A 69 11.34 19.36 8.16
C ALA A 69 10.62 19.32 9.54
N GLU A 70 9.66 18.41 9.67
CA GLU A 70 8.87 18.20 10.87
C GLU A 70 9.61 17.30 11.88
N LYS A 71 9.29 17.45 13.16
CA LYS A 71 9.70 16.51 14.20
C LYS A 71 8.92 15.19 14.04
N LEU A 72 9.60 14.06 14.08
CA LEU A 72 8.97 12.75 13.96
C LEU A 72 8.31 12.33 15.28
N CYS A 73 6.98 12.22 15.26
CA CYS A 73 6.18 11.64 16.34
C CYS A 73 5.86 10.18 15.97
N ARG A 74 6.66 9.25 16.49
CA ARG A 74 6.56 7.82 16.15
C ARG A 74 5.59 7.11 17.07
N LEU A 75 4.53 6.53 16.50
CA LEU A 75 3.67 5.58 17.21
C LEU A 75 4.43 4.28 17.47
N PRO A 76 4.11 3.56 18.56
CA PRO A 76 4.94 2.42 19.00
C PRO A 76 4.97 1.24 18.04
N GLU A 77 3.90 0.95 17.33
CA GLU A 77 3.77 -0.23 16.48
C GLU A 77 3.64 0.13 15.00
N SER A 78 2.51 0.71 14.59
CA SER A 78 2.25 1.11 13.22
C SER A 78 1.57 2.49 13.18
N TYR A 79 1.96 3.29 12.20
CA TYR A 79 1.34 4.61 12.00
C TYR A 79 -0.06 4.51 11.41
N GLN A 80 -0.41 3.38 10.75
CA GLN A 80 -1.66 3.23 10.02
C GLN A 80 -2.83 2.88 10.94
N PRO A 81 -3.86 3.73 11.06
CA PRO A 81 -5.02 3.44 11.89
C PRO A 81 -5.94 2.44 11.17
N ASN A 82 -6.53 1.54 11.94
CA ASN A 82 -7.50 0.57 11.44
C ASN A 82 -8.75 0.55 12.33
N ASN A 83 -9.92 0.74 11.74
CA ASN A 83 -11.18 0.63 12.45
C ASN A 83 -11.74 -0.79 12.37
N TRP A 84 -11.29 -1.65 13.26
CA TRP A 84 -11.71 -3.05 13.33
C TRP A 84 -13.21 -3.24 13.60
N ARG A 85 -13.90 -2.22 14.14
CA ARG A 85 -15.33 -2.31 14.50
C ARG A 85 -16.24 -2.18 13.28
N THR A 86 -15.88 -1.36 12.30
CA THR A 86 -16.71 -1.08 11.12
C THR A 86 -16.13 -1.64 9.83
N ARG A 87 -14.90 -2.16 9.87
CA ARG A 87 -14.25 -2.77 8.70
C ARG A 87 -15.00 -4.06 8.33
N PRO A 88 -15.42 -4.26 7.07
CA PRO A 88 -16.10 -5.48 6.65
C PRO A 88 -15.20 -6.69 6.84
N ARG A 89 -15.79 -7.80 7.28
CA ARG A 89 -15.12 -9.10 7.31
C ARG A 89 -15.36 -9.82 5.99
N PRO A 90 -14.39 -10.61 5.49
CA PRO A 90 -14.60 -11.43 4.32
C PRO A 90 -15.83 -12.32 4.46
N GLN A 91 -16.62 -12.40 3.41
CA GLN A 91 -17.71 -13.37 3.28
C GLN A 91 -17.25 -14.50 2.36
N PRO A 92 -17.75 -15.72 2.50
CA PRO A 92 -17.41 -16.85 1.64
C PRO A 92 -17.61 -16.52 0.16
N MET A 93 -16.64 -16.87 -0.66
CA MET A 93 -16.65 -16.78 -2.12
C MET A 93 -15.84 -17.94 -2.69
N GLU A 94 -16.15 -18.34 -3.92
CA GLU A 94 -15.44 -19.39 -4.65
C GLU A 94 -14.50 -18.78 -5.71
N ARG A 95 -13.39 -19.45 -6.03
CA ARG A 95 -12.45 -19.03 -7.07
C ARG A 95 -13.13 -18.87 -8.44
N ALA A 96 -14.10 -19.71 -8.75
CA ALA A 96 -14.90 -19.63 -9.97
C ALA A 96 -15.63 -18.28 -10.11
N ASP A 97 -16.13 -17.67 -9.02
CA ASP A 97 -16.78 -16.34 -9.01
C ASP A 97 -15.85 -15.20 -9.41
N ALA A 98 -14.55 -15.44 -9.33
CA ALA A 98 -13.50 -14.51 -9.70
C ALA A 98 -12.78 -14.87 -11.01
N GLY A 99 -13.17 -15.97 -11.64
CA GLY A 99 -12.53 -16.50 -12.85
C GLY A 99 -11.11 -17.03 -12.59
N LEU A 100 -10.85 -17.49 -11.36
CA LEU A 100 -9.57 -18.07 -10.96
C LEU A 100 -9.60 -19.59 -11.11
N PRO A 101 -8.46 -20.22 -11.48
CA PRO A 101 -8.36 -21.68 -11.51
C PRO A 101 -8.44 -22.24 -10.08
N GLU A 102 -9.09 -23.40 -9.95
CA GLU A 102 -9.34 -24.03 -8.65
C GLU A 102 -8.04 -24.53 -8.01
N ASP A 103 -7.20 -25.21 -8.79
CA ASP A 103 -6.03 -25.96 -8.31
C ASP A 103 -4.70 -25.16 -8.44
N ALA A 104 -4.69 -23.97 -9.04
CA ALA A 104 -3.46 -23.19 -9.19
C ALA A 104 -3.11 -22.39 -7.94
N PHE A 105 -1.82 -22.16 -7.71
CA PHE A 105 -1.39 -21.15 -6.75
C PHE A 105 -1.71 -19.75 -7.30
N VAL A 106 -2.40 -18.93 -6.52
CA VAL A 106 -2.87 -17.60 -6.92
C VAL A 106 -2.06 -16.53 -6.22
N PHE A 107 -1.10 -15.95 -6.93
CA PHE A 107 -0.53 -14.67 -6.51
C PHE A 107 -1.51 -13.54 -6.78
N ALA A 108 -1.53 -12.49 -5.94
CA ALA A 108 -2.40 -11.34 -6.15
C ALA A 108 -1.68 -10.00 -6.03
N SER A 109 -2.10 -9.02 -6.82
CA SER A 109 -1.73 -7.62 -6.60
C SER A 109 -2.92 -6.70 -6.85
N PHE A 110 -3.41 -6.07 -5.79
CA PHE A 110 -4.55 -5.16 -5.83
C PHE A 110 -4.15 -3.69 -5.72
N ASN A 111 -2.88 -3.39 -5.85
CA ASN A 111 -2.39 -2.03 -5.95
C ASN A 111 -2.86 -1.35 -7.24
N ALA A 112 -2.94 -0.02 -7.22
CA ALA A 112 -3.28 0.75 -8.41
C ALA A 112 -2.25 0.50 -9.53
N SER A 113 -2.71 0.28 -10.76
CA SER A 113 -1.87 -0.14 -11.89
C SER A 113 -0.72 0.84 -12.22
N TYR A 114 -0.84 2.12 -11.87
CA TYR A 114 0.26 3.09 -12.02
C TYR A 114 1.47 2.83 -11.09
N LYS A 115 1.31 2.00 -10.05
CA LYS A 115 2.40 1.55 -9.18
C LYS A 115 3.20 0.39 -9.76
N ILE A 116 2.70 -0.27 -10.82
CA ILE A 116 3.39 -1.37 -11.48
C ILE A 116 4.50 -0.81 -12.35
N THR A 117 5.69 -0.68 -11.76
CA THR A 117 6.90 -0.22 -12.45
C THR A 117 7.58 -1.36 -13.21
N PRO A 118 8.52 -1.07 -14.13
CA PRO A 118 9.33 -2.13 -14.75
C PRO A 118 10.07 -3.02 -13.74
N SER A 119 10.53 -2.44 -12.61
CA SER A 119 11.20 -3.20 -11.55
C SER A 119 10.24 -4.10 -10.76
N THR A 120 9.01 -3.62 -10.49
CA THR A 120 7.95 -4.46 -9.92
C THR A 120 7.63 -5.63 -10.83
N LEU A 121 7.45 -5.35 -12.12
CA LEU A 121 7.12 -6.40 -13.09
C LEU A 121 8.24 -7.43 -13.24
N SER A 122 9.53 -7.01 -13.14
CA SER A 122 10.66 -7.94 -13.17
C SER A 122 10.62 -8.92 -12.00
N LEU A 123 10.32 -8.46 -10.79
CA LEU A 123 10.13 -9.35 -9.62
C LEU A 123 8.98 -10.33 -9.83
N TRP A 124 7.81 -9.86 -10.27
CA TRP A 124 6.67 -10.73 -10.48
C TRP A 124 6.91 -11.78 -11.57
N VAL A 125 7.65 -11.43 -12.63
CA VAL A 125 8.07 -12.38 -13.66
C VAL A 125 9.01 -13.43 -13.08
N ALA A 126 9.96 -13.05 -12.23
CA ALA A 126 10.87 -14.00 -11.58
C ALA A 126 10.11 -14.96 -10.65
N VAL A 127 9.18 -14.46 -9.84
CA VAL A 127 8.30 -15.29 -8.99
C VAL A 127 7.46 -16.25 -9.84
N LEU A 128 6.85 -15.77 -10.93
CA LEU A 128 6.07 -16.63 -11.82
C LEU A 128 6.95 -17.68 -12.54
N ALA A 129 8.20 -17.36 -12.85
CA ALA A 129 9.13 -18.33 -13.42
C ALA A 129 9.53 -19.42 -12.41
N ALA A 130 9.65 -19.07 -11.13
CA ALA A 130 9.95 -20.01 -10.05
C ALA A 130 8.74 -20.91 -9.70
N VAL A 131 7.50 -20.47 -9.97
CA VAL A 131 6.28 -21.24 -9.71
C VAL A 131 5.47 -21.41 -11.02
N PRO A 132 5.80 -22.40 -11.87
CA PRO A 132 5.27 -22.51 -13.24
C PRO A 132 3.75 -22.57 -13.36
N ASP A 133 3.06 -23.23 -12.42
CA ASP A 133 1.60 -23.44 -12.46
C ASP A 133 0.79 -22.34 -11.77
N ALA A 134 1.47 -21.31 -11.23
CA ALA A 134 0.80 -20.19 -10.58
C ALA A 134 0.21 -19.20 -11.58
N VAL A 135 -0.84 -18.51 -11.15
CA VAL A 135 -1.41 -17.35 -11.84
C VAL A 135 -1.18 -16.08 -11.05
N LEU A 136 -1.21 -14.92 -11.71
CA LEU A 136 -1.11 -13.61 -11.06
C LEU A 136 -2.42 -12.84 -11.26
N TRP A 137 -3.16 -12.63 -10.19
CA TRP A 137 -4.43 -11.93 -10.16
C TRP A 137 -4.24 -10.44 -9.90
N ILE A 138 -4.47 -9.62 -10.91
CA ILE A 138 -4.11 -8.19 -10.91
C ILE A 138 -5.35 -7.31 -10.97
N LEU A 139 -5.50 -6.37 -10.02
CA LEU A 139 -6.49 -5.32 -10.14
C LEU A 139 -6.11 -4.35 -11.25
N CYS A 140 -6.83 -4.37 -12.36
CA CYS A 140 -6.58 -3.47 -13.47
C CYS A 140 -7.87 -3.10 -14.18
N ARG A 141 -8.28 -1.83 -14.11
CA ARG A 141 -9.53 -1.33 -14.72
C ARG A 141 -9.40 -0.96 -16.20
N SER A 142 -8.21 -0.55 -16.61
CA SER A 142 -7.96 -0.08 -17.97
C SER A 142 -7.68 -1.26 -18.91
N GLN A 143 -8.49 -1.44 -19.92
CA GLN A 143 -8.27 -2.45 -20.95
C GLN A 143 -6.93 -2.26 -21.69
N GLN A 144 -6.50 -0.99 -21.88
CA GLN A 144 -5.19 -0.72 -22.47
C GLN A 144 -4.05 -1.18 -21.55
N ALA A 145 -4.17 -0.92 -20.24
CA ALA A 145 -3.16 -1.37 -19.28
C ALA A 145 -3.11 -2.90 -19.18
N ARG A 146 -4.27 -3.61 -19.25
CA ARG A 146 -4.31 -5.09 -19.31
C ARG A 146 -3.53 -5.61 -20.52
N ARG A 147 -3.84 -5.09 -21.72
CA ARG A 147 -3.11 -5.48 -22.93
C ARG A 147 -1.61 -5.22 -22.84
N ASN A 148 -1.22 -4.07 -22.31
CA ASN A 148 0.19 -3.71 -22.14
C ASN A 148 0.90 -4.65 -21.16
N LEU A 149 0.28 -4.97 -20.03
CA LEU A 149 0.83 -5.89 -19.03
C LEU A 149 0.98 -7.31 -19.62
N GLN A 150 -0.05 -7.82 -20.29
CA GLN A 150 0.00 -9.14 -20.94
C GLN A 150 1.12 -9.21 -22.01
N ALA A 151 1.20 -8.18 -22.87
CA ALA A 151 2.24 -8.13 -23.90
C ALA A 151 3.65 -8.04 -23.29
N GLU A 152 3.82 -7.28 -22.21
CA GLU A 152 5.11 -7.14 -21.54
C GLU A 152 5.52 -8.43 -20.81
N MET A 153 4.58 -9.11 -20.15
CA MET A 153 4.82 -10.40 -19.50
C MET A 153 5.14 -11.49 -20.52
N ALA A 154 4.40 -11.52 -21.65
CA ALA A 154 4.67 -12.46 -22.76
C ALA A 154 6.07 -12.25 -23.36
N ARG A 155 6.50 -11.00 -23.55
CA ARG A 155 7.88 -10.69 -24.01
C ARG A 155 8.97 -11.19 -23.04
N ARG A 156 8.61 -11.39 -21.78
CA ARG A 156 9.49 -11.94 -20.74
C ARG A 156 9.32 -13.44 -20.50
N GLY A 157 8.59 -14.12 -21.40
CA GLY A 157 8.43 -15.58 -21.37
C GLY A 157 7.30 -16.11 -20.49
N ILE A 158 6.43 -15.23 -19.96
CA ILE A 158 5.25 -15.65 -19.18
C ILE A 158 4.07 -15.92 -20.13
N ASP A 159 3.45 -17.08 -19.97
CA ASP A 159 2.22 -17.44 -20.73
C ASP A 159 1.15 -16.33 -20.53
N PRO A 160 0.58 -15.80 -21.63
CA PRO A 160 -0.48 -14.79 -21.58
C PRO A 160 -1.75 -15.19 -20.81
N ALA A 161 -1.97 -16.48 -20.56
CA ALA A 161 -3.09 -16.98 -19.75
C ALA A 161 -2.87 -16.81 -18.24
N ARG A 162 -1.63 -16.67 -17.78
CA ARG A 162 -1.30 -16.59 -16.35
C ARG A 162 -1.67 -15.26 -15.67
N PRO A 163 -1.62 -14.08 -16.31
CA PRO A 163 -2.20 -12.86 -15.75
C PRO A 163 -3.73 -12.87 -15.82
N VAL A 164 -4.38 -12.99 -14.67
CA VAL A 164 -5.84 -12.88 -14.53
C VAL A 164 -6.19 -11.47 -14.05
N PHE A 165 -7.16 -10.80 -14.68
CA PHE A 165 -7.47 -9.41 -14.33
C PHE A 165 -8.76 -9.29 -13.52
N ALA A 166 -8.65 -8.60 -12.38
CA ALA A 166 -9.76 -8.24 -11.53
C ALA A 166 -10.32 -6.86 -11.89
N ASP A 167 -11.64 -6.73 -11.85
CA ASP A 167 -12.33 -5.44 -11.91
C ASP A 167 -12.51 -4.84 -10.51
N HIS A 168 -12.84 -3.54 -10.47
CA HIS A 168 -13.22 -2.89 -9.24
C HIS A 168 -14.54 -3.45 -8.70
N ARG A 169 -14.58 -3.69 -7.38
CA ARG A 169 -15.80 -4.08 -6.66
C ARG A 169 -16.06 -3.11 -5.51
N PRO A 170 -17.31 -2.95 -5.03
CA PRO A 170 -17.60 -2.26 -3.77
C PRO A 170 -16.79 -2.84 -2.61
N TYR A 171 -16.45 -2.01 -1.62
CA TYR A 171 -15.48 -2.34 -0.58
C TYR A 171 -15.76 -3.67 0.16
N PRO A 172 -17.00 -4.00 0.60
CA PRO A 172 -17.26 -5.30 1.24
C PRO A 172 -16.98 -6.49 0.31
N ALA A 173 -17.38 -6.40 -0.96
CA ALA A 173 -17.13 -7.44 -1.95
C ALA A 173 -15.64 -7.52 -2.34
N HIS A 174 -14.92 -6.38 -2.30
CA HIS A 174 -13.47 -6.37 -2.48
C HIS A 174 -12.77 -7.12 -1.35
N VAL A 175 -13.11 -6.85 -0.10
CA VAL A 175 -12.52 -7.54 1.05
C VAL A 175 -12.84 -9.05 1.01
N SER A 176 -14.07 -9.42 0.62
CA SER A 176 -14.49 -10.83 0.56
C SER A 176 -13.74 -11.66 -0.48
N ARG A 177 -13.29 -11.07 -1.58
CA ARG A 177 -12.53 -11.80 -2.61
C ARG A 177 -11.05 -12.01 -2.29
N LEU A 178 -10.48 -11.24 -1.33
CA LEU A 178 -9.03 -11.29 -1.04
C LEU A 178 -8.57 -12.69 -0.60
N PRO A 179 -9.33 -13.46 0.22
CA PRO A 179 -8.95 -14.82 0.61
C PRO A 179 -8.94 -15.87 -0.53
N LEU A 180 -9.36 -15.51 -1.74
CA LEU A 180 -9.26 -16.40 -2.91
C LEU A 180 -7.82 -16.54 -3.42
N ALA A 181 -6.94 -15.59 -3.08
CA ALA A 181 -5.52 -15.66 -3.37
C ALA A 181 -4.75 -16.31 -2.22
N ASP A 182 -3.58 -16.89 -2.54
CA ASP A 182 -2.71 -17.55 -1.59
C ASP A 182 -1.62 -16.63 -1.04
N LEU A 183 -1.09 -15.72 -1.87
CA LEU A 183 -0.07 -14.75 -1.48
C LEU A 183 -0.21 -13.46 -2.32
N ALA A 184 -0.18 -12.32 -1.66
CA ALA A 184 -0.14 -11.04 -2.36
C ALA A 184 1.31 -10.59 -2.61
N LEU A 185 1.57 -10.10 -3.81
CA LEU A 185 2.84 -9.49 -4.21
C LEU A 185 2.71 -7.97 -4.20
N ASP A 186 3.44 -7.31 -3.35
CA ASP A 186 3.41 -5.85 -3.25
C ASP A 186 4.14 -5.18 -4.42
N THR A 187 3.97 -3.88 -4.55
CA THR A 187 4.62 -3.04 -5.57
C THR A 187 5.77 -2.23 -4.98
N ARG A 188 6.76 -1.90 -5.84
CA ARG A 188 7.88 -1.03 -5.48
C ARG A 188 8.13 0.05 -6.56
N PRO A 189 8.67 1.23 -6.23
CA PRO A 189 9.07 1.69 -4.89
C PRO A 189 7.91 2.15 -4.00
N TRP A 190 6.67 2.11 -4.48
CA TRP A 190 5.48 2.50 -3.73
C TRP A 190 4.69 1.29 -3.28
N ASN A 191 4.83 0.93 -2.01
CA ASN A 191 4.08 -0.17 -1.40
C ASN A 191 2.56 0.08 -1.38
N GLY A 192 1.79 -0.96 -1.12
CA GLY A 192 0.41 -0.86 -0.73
C GLY A 192 0.28 -0.16 0.62
N HIS A 193 -0.66 0.76 0.75
CA HIS A 193 -1.02 1.39 2.02
C HIS A 193 -2.27 0.71 2.58
N THR A 194 -3.44 1.28 2.34
CA THR A 194 -4.72 0.67 2.68
C THR A 194 -4.85 -0.72 2.04
N THR A 195 -4.34 -0.91 0.82
CA THR A 195 -4.38 -2.18 0.10
C THR A 195 -3.70 -3.30 0.89
N THR A 196 -2.48 -3.09 1.39
CA THR A 196 -1.76 -4.07 2.23
C THR A 196 -2.53 -4.36 3.51
N SER A 197 -3.03 -3.32 4.18
CA SER A 197 -3.82 -3.48 5.38
C SER A 197 -5.13 -4.25 5.13
N ASP A 198 -5.79 -4.07 3.96
CA ASP A 198 -7.00 -4.82 3.59
C ASP A 198 -6.69 -6.29 3.35
N MET A 199 -5.58 -6.60 2.68
CA MET A 199 -5.13 -7.97 2.45
C MET A 199 -4.87 -8.69 3.77
N LEU A 200 -4.07 -8.10 4.65
CA LEU A 200 -3.77 -8.66 5.98
C LEU A 200 -5.02 -8.82 6.84
N TRP A 201 -5.95 -7.84 6.80
CA TRP A 201 -7.24 -7.94 7.48
C TRP A 201 -8.09 -9.10 7.00
N ALA A 202 -8.04 -9.38 5.70
CA ALA A 202 -8.76 -10.48 5.08
C ALA A 202 -8.08 -11.85 5.28
N GLY A 203 -6.89 -11.90 5.88
CA GLY A 203 -6.12 -13.13 6.08
C GLY A 203 -5.23 -13.50 4.90
N LEU A 204 -5.08 -12.62 3.90
CA LEU A 204 -4.18 -12.83 2.77
C LEU A 204 -2.77 -12.31 3.16
N PRO A 205 -1.75 -13.18 3.22
CA PRO A 205 -0.37 -12.77 3.45
C PRO A 205 0.15 -11.90 2.31
N VAL A 206 1.07 -10.97 2.62
CA VAL A 206 1.64 -10.02 1.65
C VAL A 206 3.15 -10.10 1.68
N LEU A 207 3.76 -10.47 0.57
CA LEU A 207 5.20 -10.38 0.37
C LEU A 207 5.54 -8.98 -0.14
N ALA A 208 6.41 -8.28 0.58
CA ALA A 208 6.79 -6.90 0.27
C ALA A 208 8.30 -6.71 0.31
N THR A 209 8.81 -5.73 -0.43
CA THR A 209 10.20 -5.28 -0.29
C THR A 209 10.28 -4.06 0.62
N ARG A 210 11.37 -3.95 1.39
CA ARG A 210 11.68 -2.75 2.20
C ARG A 210 12.67 -1.85 1.48
N GLY A 211 12.26 -0.62 1.17
CA GLY A 211 13.12 0.37 0.52
C GLY A 211 13.63 1.45 1.47
N GLN A 212 14.08 2.59 0.90
CA GLN A 212 14.71 3.68 1.64
C GLN A 212 13.76 4.83 1.99
N THR A 213 12.61 4.95 1.30
CA THR A 213 11.66 6.05 1.48
C THR A 213 10.45 5.62 2.32
N PHE A 214 9.70 6.58 2.83
CA PHE A 214 8.41 6.33 3.49
C PHE A 214 7.54 5.39 2.65
N ALA A 215 7.27 5.76 1.40
CA ALA A 215 6.38 5.02 0.52
C ALA A 215 6.83 3.58 0.23
N SER A 216 8.13 3.30 0.33
CA SER A 216 8.72 1.96 0.12
C SER A 216 8.90 1.14 1.40
N ARG A 217 8.38 1.63 2.54
CA ARG A 217 8.42 0.97 3.85
C ARG A 217 7.04 0.72 4.43
N VAL A 218 5.99 1.19 3.74
CA VAL A 218 4.62 1.18 4.29
C VAL A 218 4.13 -0.23 4.59
N SER A 219 4.39 -1.19 3.72
CA SER A 219 3.97 -2.59 3.96
C SER A 219 4.79 -3.27 5.06
N ALA A 220 6.06 -2.89 5.23
CA ALA A 220 6.90 -3.41 6.30
C ALA A 220 6.37 -3.07 7.70
N SER A 221 5.73 -1.89 7.86
CA SER A 221 5.16 -1.48 9.15
C SER A 221 4.07 -2.43 9.68
N PRO A 222 2.94 -2.67 8.99
CA PRO A 222 1.92 -3.59 9.47
C PRO A 222 2.41 -5.04 9.52
N LEU A 223 3.28 -5.50 8.60
CA LEU A 223 3.86 -6.83 8.66
C LEU A 223 4.67 -7.04 9.96
N THR A 224 5.52 -6.07 10.31
CA THR A 224 6.26 -6.11 11.58
C THR A 224 5.32 -6.07 12.78
N ALA A 225 4.29 -5.21 12.76
CA ALA A 225 3.35 -5.05 13.86
C ALA A 225 2.53 -6.31 14.15
N ILE A 226 2.24 -7.13 13.13
CA ILE A 226 1.51 -8.40 13.31
C ILE A 226 2.42 -9.63 13.46
N GLY A 227 3.75 -9.42 13.53
CA GLY A 227 4.72 -10.48 13.79
C GLY A 227 5.06 -11.36 12.57
N LEU A 228 4.99 -10.82 11.36
CA LEU A 228 5.35 -11.48 10.08
C LEU A 228 6.53 -10.80 9.37
N PRO A 229 7.67 -10.55 10.05
CA PRO A 229 8.82 -9.89 9.42
C PRO A 229 9.45 -10.72 8.31
N GLU A 230 9.24 -12.03 8.28
CA GLU A 230 9.71 -12.96 7.24
C GLU A 230 9.08 -12.71 5.86
N LEU A 231 7.99 -11.97 5.80
CA LEU A 231 7.35 -11.52 4.55
C LEU A 231 7.89 -10.17 4.05
N ILE A 232 8.98 -9.67 4.64
CA ILE A 232 9.65 -8.43 4.24
C ILE A 232 10.97 -8.77 3.59
N ALA A 233 11.00 -8.87 2.27
CA ALA A 233 12.21 -9.16 1.51
C ALA A 233 13.22 -8.00 1.54
N GLU A 234 14.49 -8.31 1.78
CA GLU A 234 15.59 -7.34 1.84
C GLU A 234 16.34 -7.24 0.49
N SER A 235 16.11 -8.18 -0.42
CA SER A 235 16.71 -8.22 -1.76
C SER A 235 15.72 -8.78 -2.79
N ASP A 236 16.07 -8.71 -4.07
CA ASP A 236 15.29 -9.32 -5.16
C ASP A 236 15.31 -10.84 -5.06
N ASP A 237 16.47 -11.42 -4.71
CA ASP A 237 16.61 -12.88 -4.55
C ASP A 237 15.83 -13.41 -3.33
N ASP A 238 15.71 -12.60 -2.28
CA ASP A 238 14.92 -12.91 -1.09
C ASP A 238 13.38 -12.81 -1.37
N PHE A 239 13.01 -12.03 -2.38
CA PHE A 239 11.61 -11.90 -2.79
C PHE A 239 11.14 -13.08 -3.66
N VAL A 240 12.03 -13.80 -4.35
CA VAL A 240 11.75 -14.88 -5.31
C VAL A 240 11.88 -16.25 -4.66
#